data_e41530bb208d6486d70c3959906c30eb
#
_entry.id   e41530bb208d6486d70c3959906c30eb
#
_cell.length_a   1.000
_cell.length_b   1.000
_cell.length_c   1.000
_cell.angle_alpha   90.00
_cell.angle_beta   90.00
_cell.angle_gamma   90.00
#
_symmetry.space_group_name_H-M   'P 1'
#
loop_
_entity.id
_entity.type
_entity.pdbx_description
1 polymer ?
#
loop_
_entity_poly.entity_id
_entity_poly.type
_entity_poly.pdbx_seq_one_letter_code
_entity_poly.pdbx_strand_id
1 'polypeptide(L)'
;LTPDKDKEAVNNEKQNMKLINKHNKECKDSSLIDECLISHCFLRALEKQARQEIIKEMSLFFVKSNVEIFKQGDPAGCFYILRQGTCDIIINGEKKEILQKGNYFGDTAILYGTNREYTVKASTDCYVWIMEKKNFKKVIEHILHITYEDNNSNIGKIALFSIASHDQKIKLANNIYRETHLENKSIFDKGNISNCIYVLKDGGINLKKDGKVIRTLTKGECFGALEAIANSNRITEASAKEKTHLLTLPVYWLKSLYGDN
;
A
#
# COMPACT_ATOMS: atom_id res chain seq x y z
N LEU A 1 4.71 -6.90 -19.87
CA LEU A 1 3.33 -6.80 -20.38
C LEU A 1 3.29 -5.69 -21.44
N THR A 2 2.71 -5.97 -22.60
CA THR A 2 2.62 -5.01 -23.71
C THR A 2 1.61 -3.90 -23.35
N PRO A 3 1.80 -2.65 -23.86
CA PRO A 3 0.89 -1.51 -23.58
C PRO A 3 -0.59 -1.80 -23.89
N ASP A 4 -0.86 -2.71 -24.81
CA ASP A 4 -2.23 -3.09 -25.20
C ASP A 4 -2.94 -3.94 -24.12
N LYS A 5 -2.23 -4.85 -23.45
CA LYS A 5 -2.81 -5.66 -22.37
C LYS A 5 -3.18 -4.82 -21.14
N ASP A 6 -2.40 -3.79 -20.82
CA ASP A 6 -2.72 -2.88 -19.72
C ASP A 6 -3.98 -2.04 -20.02
N LYS A 7 -4.16 -1.59 -21.27
CA LYS A 7 -5.39 -0.89 -21.70
C LYS A 7 -6.61 -1.79 -21.64
N GLU A 8 -6.48 -3.04 -22.08
CA GLU A 8 -7.55 -4.04 -22.03
C GLU A 8 -7.98 -4.31 -20.59
N ALA A 9 -7.04 -4.50 -19.66
CA ALA A 9 -7.34 -4.69 -18.24
C ALA A 9 -8.11 -3.48 -17.64
N VAL A 10 -7.69 -2.25 -17.97
CA VAL A 10 -8.40 -1.02 -17.52
C VAL A 10 -9.82 -0.97 -18.09
N ASN A 11 -10.01 -1.30 -19.36
CA ASN A 11 -11.32 -1.26 -19.99
C ASN A 11 -12.25 -2.33 -19.40
N ASN A 12 -11.75 -3.55 -19.18
CA ASN A 12 -12.51 -4.64 -18.57
C ASN A 12 -12.99 -4.29 -17.17
N GLU A 13 -12.14 -3.70 -16.34
CA GLU A 13 -12.52 -3.28 -14.98
C GLU A 13 -13.53 -2.11 -14.96
N LYS A 14 -13.52 -1.24 -15.98
CA LYS A 14 -14.44 -0.08 -16.07
C LYS A 14 -15.74 -0.36 -16.84
N GLN A 15 -15.87 -1.50 -17.54
CA GLN A 15 -16.98 -1.76 -18.46
C GLN A 15 -18.36 -1.68 -17.80
N ASN A 16 -18.47 -2.07 -16.53
CA ASN A 16 -19.73 -2.09 -15.76
C ASN A 16 -19.87 -0.88 -14.82
N MET A 17 -19.07 0.17 -15.02
CA MET A 17 -19.05 1.35 -14.19
C MET A 17 -19.46 2.59 -14.99
N LYS A 18 -20.16 3.51 -14.33
CA LYS A 18 -20.54 4.78 -14.93
C LYS A 18 -19.62 5.89 -14.44
N LEU A 19 -18.90 6.54 -15.36
CA LEU A 19 -18.10 7.73 -15.04
C LEU A 19 -19.03 8.85 -14.56
N ILE A 20 -18.76 9.39 -13.37
CA ILE A 20 -19.52 10.50 -12.78
C ILE A 20 -18.76 11.81 -12.94
N ASN A 21 -17.46 11.81 -12.59
CA ASN A 21 -16.66 13.03 -12.59
C ASN A 21 -15.19 12.75 -12.86
N LYS A 22 -14.58 13.52 -13.74
CA LYS A 22 -13.17 13.36 -14.12
C LYS A 22 -12.24 14.39 -13.45
N HIS A 23 -12.69 15.61 -13.23
CA HIS A 23 -11.82 16.73 -12.83
C HIS A 23 -12.30 17.57 -11.65
N ASN A 24 -13.60 17.62 -11.38
CA ASN A 24 -14.17 18.47 -10.31
C ASN A 24 -14.32 17.67 -9.00
N LYS A 25 -13.35 17.80 -8.11
CA LYS A 25 -13.41 17.20 -6.77
C LYS A 25 -13.83 18.26 -5.75
N GLU A 26 -14.83 17.92 -4.96
CA GLU A 26 -15.17 18.71 -3.78
C GLU A 26 -14.01 18.66 -2.76
N CYS A 27 -13.91 19.66 -1.91
CA CYS A 27 -12.88 19.72 -0.87
C CYS A 27 -12.91 18.46 0.02
N LYS A 28 -14.11 17.96 0.35
CA LYS A 28 -14.31 16.71 1.13
C LYS A 28 -13.77 15.49 0.44
N ASP A 29 -13.87 15.40 -0.88
CA ASP A 29 -13.34 14.28 -1.66
C ASP A 29 -11.81 14.31 -1.71
N SER A 30 -11.24 15.49 -1.89
CA SER A 30 -9.79 15.68 -1.86
C SER A 30 -9.19 15.30 -0.50
N SER A 31 -9.87 15.67 0.60
CA SER A 31 -9.45 15.28 1.96
C SER A 31 -9.54 13.76 2.18
N LEU A 32 -10.65 13.13 1.74
CA LEU A 32 -10.82 11.68 1.84
C LEU A 32 -9.71 10.93 1.10
N ILE A 33 -9.41 11.34 -0.13
CA ILE A 33 -8.35 10.73 -0.92
C ILE A 33 -6.99 10.93 -0.23
N ASP A 34 -6.67 12.14 0.24
CA ASP A 34 -5.40 12.44 0.92
C ASP A 34 -5.23 11.60 2.19
N GLU A 35 -6.28 11.45 3.00
CA GLU A 35 -6.28 10.58 4.17
C GLU A 35 -6.00 9.12 3.81
N CYS A 36 -6.64 8.61 2.74
CA CYS A 36 -6.38 7.26 2.24
C CYS A 36 -4.93 7.09 1.76
N LEU A 37 -4.38 8.09 1.04
CA LEU A 37 -2.99 8.05 0.57
C LEU A 37 -1.99 8.08 1.75
N ILE A 38 -2.29 8.84 2.81
CA ILE A 38 -1.47 8.89 4.02
C ILE A 38 -1.54 7.56 4.79
N SER A 39 -2.68 6.87 4.77
CA SER A 39 -2.82 5.56 5.43
C SER A 39 -2.19 4.41 4.61
N HIS A 40 -1.96 4.61 3.33
CA HIS A 40 -1.40 3.60 2.44
C HIS A 40 0.10 3.41 2.69
N CYS A 41 0.54 2.16 2.84
CA CYS A 41 1.90 1.81 3.24
C CYS A 41 3.00 2.41 2.35
N PHE A 42 2.74 2.60 1.04
CA PHE A 42 3.69 3.22 0.10
C PHE A 42 3.45 4.71 -0.12
N LEU A 43 2.18 5.08 -0.33
CA LEU A 43 1.84 6.43 -0.79
C LEU A 43 1.98 7.49 0.30
N ARG A 44 2.03 7.08 1.59
CA ARG A 44 2.30 7.98 2.72
C ARG A 44 3.68 8.65 2.66
N ALA A 45 4.65 8.02 1.96
CA ALA A 45 5.98 8.59 1.76
C ALA A 45 6.00 9.78 0.79
N LEU A 46 4.91 9.99 0.06
CA LEU A 46 4.79 11.10 -0.89
C LEU A 46 4.71 12.46 -0.18
N GLU A 47 5.39 13.44 -0.73
CA GLU A 47 5.22 14.83 -0.37
C GLU A 47 3.80 15.33 -0.74
N LYS A 48 3.35 16.39 -0.06
CA LYS A 48 2.01 16.95 -0.26
C LYS A 48 1.72 17.30 -1.73
N GLN A 49 2.72 17.83 -2.46
CA GLN A 49 2.55 18.18 -3.87
C GLN A 49 2.29 16.95 -4.74
N ALA A 50 3.06 15.87 -4.56
CA ALA A 50 2.88 14.62 -5.28
C ALA A 50 1.51 13.97 -4.99
N ARG A 51 1.04 14.02 -3.73
CA ARG A 51 -0.31 13.55 -3.40
C ARG A 51 -1.40 14.38 -4.08
N GLN A 52 -1.21 15.71 -4.20
CA GLN A 52 -2.15 16.58 -4.93
C GLN A 52 -2.22 16.23 -6.42
N GLU A 53 -1.13 15.81 -7.04
CA GLU A 53 -1.14 15.32 -8.43
C GLU A 53 -1.92 14.02 -8.55
N ILE A 54 -1.74 13.07 -7.62
CA ILE A 54 -2.54 11.85 -7.57
C ILE A 54 -4.03 12.17 -7.47
N ILE A 55 -4.38 13.05 -6.53
CA ILE A 55 -5.77 13.48 -6.33
C ILE A 55 -6.35 14.02 -7.64
N LYS A 56 -5.61 14.83 -8.40
CA LYS A 56 -6.07 15.37 -9.71
C LYS A 56 -6.33 14.25 -10.74
N GLU A 57 -5.50 13.22 -10.78
CA GLU A 57 -5.58 12.12 -11.75
C GLU A 57 -6.72 11.14 -11.47
N MET A 58 -7.21 11.04 -10.23
CA MET A 58 -8.30 10.13 -9.89
C MET A 58 -9.64 10.58 -10.48
N SER A 59 -10.42 9.64 -10.98
CA SER A 59 -11.76 9.86 -11.54
C SER A 59 -12.82 9.13 -10.71
N LEU A 60 -14.00 9.74 -10.54
CA LEU A 60 -15.12 9.16 -9.79
C LEU A 60 -16.01 8.33 -10.69
N PHE A 61 -16.29 7.11 -10.27
CA PHE A 61 -17.21 6.19 -10.93
C PHE A 61 -18.31 5.73 -9.98
N PHE A 62 -19.46 5.48 -10.55
CA PHE A 62 -20.58 4.79 -9.91
C PHE A 62 -20.58 3.32 -10.30
N VAL A 63 -20.78 2.45 -9.31
CA VAL A 63 -20.88 1.00 -9.45
C VAL A 63 -22.19 0.56 -8.81
N LYS A 64 -23.04 -0.11 -9.57
CA LYS A 64 -24.33 -0.62 -9.07
C LYS A 64 -24.10 -1.80 -8.11
N SER A 65 -24.99 -1.95 -7.14
CA SER A 65 -25.01 -3.12 -6.25
C SER A 65 -24.99 -4.44 -7.02
N ASN A 66 -24.31 -5.44 -6.46
CA ASN A 66 -24.07 -6.78 -7.01
C ASN A 66 -23.12 -6.85 -8.24
N VAL A 67 -22.56 -5.73 -8.69
CA VAL A 67 -21.55 -5.72 -9.76
C VAL A 67 -20.17 -6.09 -9.16
N GLU A 68 -19.45 -6.98 -9.85
CA GLU A 68 -18.05 -7.28 -9.56
C GLU A 68 -17.18 -6.21 -10.19
N ILE A 69 -16.39 -5.54 -9.34
CA ILE A 69 -15.45 -4.49 -9.77
C ILE A 69 -14.29 -5.11 -10.53
N PHE A 70 -13.75 -6.21 -10.00
CA PHE A 70 -12.83 -7.12 -10.68
C PHE A 70 -12.91 -8.51 -10.04
N LYS A 71 -12.41 -9.53 -10.72
CA LYS A 71 -12.43 -10.93 -10.27
C LYS A 71 -11.04 -11.42 -9.90
N GLN A 72 -11.01 -12.38 -8.99
CA GLN A 72 -9.80 -13.16 -8.70
C GLN A 72 -9.29 -13.81 -9.99
N GLY A 73 -7.99 -13.65 -10.26
CA GLY A 73 -7.33 -14.14 -11.47
C GLY A 73 -7.28 -13.14 -12.63
N ASP A 74 -8.06 -12.04 -12.61
CA ASP A 74 -8.02 -11.02 -13.64
C ASP A 74 -6.69 -10.24 -13.64
N PRO A 75 -6.25 -9.73 -14.80
CA PRO A 75 -5.13 -8.80 -14.86
C PRO A 75 -5.51 -7.45 -14.21
N ALA A 76 -4.57 -6.88 -13.43
CA ALA A 76 -4.81 -5.62 -12.72
C ALA A 76 -4.76 -4.40 -13.64
N GLY A 77 -5.83 -3.60 -13.66
CA GLY A 77 -5.96 -2.37 -14.45
C GLY A 77 -5.99 -1.08 -13.62
N CYS A 78 -6.57 -1.08 -12.43
CA CYS A 78 -6.83 0.12 -11.65
C CYS A 78 -6.59 -0.06 -10.14
N PHE A 79 -6.30 1.06 -9.48
CA PHE A 79 -6.30 1.25 -8.02
C PHE A 79 -7.56 2.00 -7.63
N TYR A 80 -8.13 1.68 -6.46
CA TYR A 80 -9.43 2.16 -6.02
C TYR A 80 -9.42 2.72 -4.61
N ILE A 81 -10.26 3.75 -4.37
CA ILE A 81 -10.61 4.27 -3.05
C ILE A 81 -12.14 4.33 -2.95
N LEU A 82 -12.73 3.72 -1.94
CA LEU A 82 -14.17 3.69 -1.73
C LEU A 82 -14.65 5.01 -1.11
N ARG A 83 -15.38 5.81 -1.90
CA ARG A 83 -15.97 7.07 -1.46
C ARG A 83 -17.24 6.86 -0.65
N GLN A 84 -18.09 5.91 -1.10
CA GLN A 84 -19.39 5.62 -0.50
C GLN A 84 -19.85 4.22 -0.88
N GLY A 85 -20.65 3.59 -0.02
CA GLY A 85 -21.16 2.24 -0.17
C GLY A 85 -20.28 1.21 0.55
N THR A 86 -20.50 -0.06 0.26
CA THR A 86 -19.76 -1.20 0.81
C THR A 86 -19.45 -2.20 -0.28
N CYS A 87 -18.26 -2.83 -0.22
CA CYS A 87 -17.85 -3.90 -1.11
C CYS A 87 -17.41 -5.12 -0.32
N ASP A 88 -17.63 -6.30 -0.87
CA ASP A 88 -17.17 -7.57 -0.30
C ASP A 88 -15.88 -8.00 -0.98
N ILE A 89 -14.89 -8.39 -0.19
CA ILE A 89 -13.71 -9.14 -0.65
C ILE A 89 -14.04 -10.62 -0.60
N ILE A 90 -13.89 -11.28 -1.75
CA ILE A 90 -14.20 -12.71 -1.92
C ILE A 90 -12.94 -13.42 -2.41
N ILE A 91 -12.51 -14.46 -1.67
CA ILE A 91 -11.37 -15.30 -2.01
C ILE A 91 -11.85 -16.74 -2.15
N ASN A 92 -11.62 -17.35 -3.29
CA ASN A 92 -12.04 -18.72 -3.60
C ASN A 92 -13.55 -18.95 -3.37
N GLY A 93 -14.37 -17.94 -3.68
CA GLY A 93 -15.84 -17.99 -3.51
C GLY A 93 -16.34 -17.67 -2.10
N GLU A 94 -15.45 -17.51 -1.12
CA GLU A 94 -15.83 -17.18 0.26
C GLU A 94 -15.63 -15.69 0.56
N LYS A 95 -16.63 -15.06 1.16
CA LYS A 95 -16.51 -13.67 1.65
C LYS A 95 -15.58 -13.63 2.87
N LYS A 96 -14.52 -12.84 2.78
CA LYS A 96 -13.50 -12.71 3.84
C LYS A 96 -13.56 -11.39 4.58
N GLU A 97 -13.87 -10.29 3.89
CA GLU A 97 -13.82 -8.94 4.45
C GLU A 97 -14.87 -8.03 3.79
N ILE A 98 -15.22 -6.95 4.49
CA ILE A 98 -16.08 -5.88 3.97
C ILE A 98 -15.29 -4.59 3.91
N LEU A 99 -15.21 -4.01 2.71
CA LEU A 99 -14.65 -2.68 2.50
C LEU A 99 -15.73 -1.62 2.73
N GLN A 100 -15.32 -0.54 3.41
CA GLN A 100 -16.18 0.60 3.74
C GLN A 100 -15.59 1.91 3.22
N LYS A 101 -16.33 3.00 3.34
CA LYS A 101 -15.86 4.35 3.00
C LYS A 101 -14.46 4.62 3.59
N GLY A 102 -13.54 5.08 2.75
CA GLY A 102 -12.16 5.37 3.14
C GLY A 102 -11.21 4.18 2.99
N ASN A 103 -11.70 2.98 2.69
CA ASN A 103 -10.81 1.88 2.34
C ASN A 103 -10.31 2.02 0.90
N TYR A 104 -9.09 1.58 0.67
CA TYR A 104 -8.48 1.44 -0.65
C TYR A 104 -8.26 -0.04 -0.97
N PHE A 105 -8.19 -0.37 -2.28
CA PHE A 105 -8.00 -1.74 -2.73
C PHE A 105 -7.45 -1.79 -4.16
N GLY A 106 -6.93 -2.96 -4.55
CA GLY A 106 -6.46 -3.22 -5.90
C GLY A 106 -5.05 -2.70 -6.20
N ASP A 107 -4.32 -2.19 -5.22
CA ASP A 107 -2.92 -1.76 -5.28
C ASP A 107 -1.96 -2.94 -5.43
N THR A 108 -2.19 -4.02 -4.67
CA THR A 108 -1.34 -5.21 -4.55
C THR A 108 -0.94 -5.78 -5.90
N ALA A 109 -1.92 -6.16 -6.72
CA ALA A 109 -1.68 -6.76 -8.04
C ALA A 109 -0.96 -5.81 -9.01
N ILE A 110 -1.15 -4.48 -8.88
CA ILE A 110 -0.43 -3.48 -9.68
C ILE A 110 1.03 -3.39 -9.26
N LEU A 111 1.27 -3.31 -7.95
CA LEU A 111 2.61 -3.21 -7.36
C LEU A 111 3.45 -4.44 -7.71
N TYR A 112 2.85 -5.62 -7.67
CA TYR A 112 3.56 -6.89 -7.85
C TYR A 112 3.60 -7.37 -9.30
N GLY A 113 2.80 -6.77 -10.18
CA GLY A 113 2.67 -7.24 -11.54
C GLY A 113 1.99 -8.61 -11.65
N THR A 114 1.20 -8.97 -10.63
CA THR A 114 0.43 -10.23 -10.55
C THR A 114 -1.01 -10.02 -11.03
N ASN A 115 -1.75 -11.11 -11.13
CA ASN A 115 -3.20 -11.06 -11.30
C ASN A 115 -3.87 -10.74 -9.94
N ARG A 116 -5.15 -10.35 -10.00
CA ARG A 116 -5.98 -10.08 -8.82
C ARG A 116 -6.04 -11.30 -7.89
N GLU A 117 -5.67 -11.16 -6.65
CA GLU A 117 -5.65 -12.24 -5.66
C GLU A 117 -7.04 -12.53 -5.07
N TYR A 118 -7.99 -11.63 -5.26
CA TYR A 118 -9.36 -11.71 -4.76
C TYR A 118 -10.34 -11.01 -5.70
N THR A 119 -11.62 -11.32 -5.55
CA THR A 119 -12.73 -10.63 -6.21
C THR A 119 -13.22 -9.51 -5.29
N VAL A 120 -13.52 -8.33 -5.85
CA VAL A 120 -14.24 -7.25 -5.16
C VAL A 120 -15.61 -7.09 -5.80
N LYS A 121 -16.66 -7.25 -4.98
CA LYS A 121 -18.05 -7.13 -5.39
C LYS A 121 -18.74 -6.01 -4.60
N ALA A 122 -19.42 -5.11 -5.29
CA ALA A 122 -20.22 -4.07 -4.66
C ALA A 122 -21.44 -4.71 -3.96
N SER A 123 -21.53 -4.57 -2.62
CA SER A 123 -22.65 -5.07 -1.82
C SER A 123 -23.83 -4.09 -1.83
N THR A 124 -23.54 -2.81 -1.96
CA THR A 124 -24.50 -1.71 -2.13
C THR A 124 -24.14 -0.91 -3.38
N ASP A 125 -24.94 0.07 -3.75
CA ASP A 125 -24.53 1.08 -4.73
C ASP A 125 -23.32 1.82 -4.20
N CYS A 126 -22.25 1.86 -5.00
CA CYS A 126 -20.94 2.38 -4.61
C CYS A 126 -20.51 3.56 -5.48
N TYR A 127 -19.77 4.48 -4.86
CA TYR A 127 -18.98 5.50 -5.55
C TYR A 127 -17.52 5.23 -5.24
N VAL A 128 -16.71 5.06 -6.29
CA VAL A 128 -15.28 4.73 -6.18
C VAL A 128 -14.42 5.72 -6.93
N TRP A 129 -13.36 6.21 -6.30
CA TRP A 129 -12.28 6.93 -6.96
C TRP A 129 -11.34 5.93 -7.60
N ILE A 130 -11.01 6.11 -8.86
CA ILE A 130 -10.20 5.19 -9.66
C ILE A 130 -8.97 5.90 -10.19
N MET A 131 -7.80 5.25 -10.06
CA MET A 131 -6.56 5.60 -10.72
C MET A 131 -6.11 4.45 -11.60
N GLU A 132 -5.78 4.72 -12.85
CA GLU A 132 -5.28 3.71 -13.77
C GLU A 132 -3.86 3.25 -13.39
N LYS A 133 -3.57 1.98 -13.62
CA LYS A 133 -2.27 1.32 -13.36
C LYS A 133 -1.07 2.15 -13.85
N LYS A 134 -1.17 2.73 -15.06
CA LYS A 134 -0.10 3.55 -15.64
C LYS A 134 0.27 4.74 -14.74
N ASN A 135 -0.74 5.47 -14.24
CA ASN A 135 -0.52 6.64 -13.41
C ASN A 135 -0.07 6.24 -12.01
N PHE A 136 -0.63 5.16 -11.46
CA PHE A 136 -0.19 4.60 -10.18
C PHE A 136 1.29 4.18 -10.20
N LYS A 137 1.73 3.47 -11.27
CA LYS A 137 3.13 3.07 -11.45
C LYS A 137 4.08 4.27 -11.54
N LYS A 138 3.74 5.29 -12.32
CA LYS A 138 4.56 6.52 -12.41
C LYS A 138 4.81 7.15 -11.03
N VAL A 139 3.80 7.17 -10.17
CA VAL A 139 3.93 7.71 -8.82
C VAL A 139 4.88 6.86 -7.99
N ILE A 140 4.73 5.54 -8.05
CA ILE A 140 5.63 4.61 -7.33
C ILE A 140 7.07 4.73 -7.84
N GLU A 141 7.28 4.79 -9.15
CA GLU A 141 8.61 4.99 -9.76
C GLU A 141 9.26 6.30 -9.29
N HIS A 142 8.48 7.38 -9.19
CA HIS A 142 8.95 8.66 -8.67
C HIS A 142 9.40 8.56 -7.20
N ILE A 143 8.62 7.88 -6.35
CA ILE A 143 9.00 7.63 -4.94
C ILE A 143 10.31 6.84 -4.88
N LEU A 144 10.43 5.78 -5.68
CA LEU A 144 11.60 4.91 -5.69
C LEU A 144 12.84 5.65 -6.15
N HIS A 145 12.74 6.52 -7.16
CA HIS A 145 13.90 7.29 -7.69
C HIS A 145 14.47 8.26 -6.65
N ILE A 146 13.62 8.97 -5.92
CA ILE A 146 14.05 9.92 -4.87
C ILE A 146 14.80 9.21 -3.73
N THR A 147 14.43 7.95 -3.46
CA THR A 147 14.98 7.20 -2.32
C THR A 147 16.20 6.36 -2.64
N TYR A 148 16.50 6.12 -3.93
CA TYR A 148 17.53 5.17 -4.36
C TYR A 148 18.95 5.52 -3.89
N GLU A 149 19.41 6.74 -4.16
CA GLU A 149 20.81 7.13 -3.87
C GLU A 149 21.16 7.03 -2.39
N ASP A 150 20.22 7.39 -1.55
CA ASP A 150 20.37 7.34 -0.10
C ASP A 150 20.22 5.93 0.50
N ASN A 151 19.42 5.06 -0.13
CA ASN A 151 19.19 3.69 0.37
C ASN A 151 20.40 2.80 0.12
N ASN A 152 21.07 2.96 -1.02
CA ASN A 152 22.22 2.14 -1.40
C ASN A 152 23.37 2.24 -0.36
N SER A 153 23.58 3.42 0.23
CA SER A 153 24.59 3.63 1.28
C SER A 153 24.21 3.02 2.64
N ASN A 154 22.93 2.79 2.90
CA ASN A 154 22.43 2.35 4.21
C ASN A 154 22.12 0.84 4.29
N ILE A 155 21.80 0.18 3.16
CA ILE A 155 21.40 -1.24 3.13
C ILE A 155 22.51 -2.17 3.61
N GLY A 156 23.76 -1.89 3.25
CA GLY A 156 24.90 -2.70 3.69
C GLY A 156 25.14 -2.69 5.21
N LYS A 157 24.57 -1.73 5.92
CA LYS A 157 24.69 -1.57 7.38
C LYS A 157 23.55 -2.22 8.17
N ILE A 158 22.50 -2.70 7.49
CA ILE A 158 21.34 -3.30 8.13
C ILE A 158 21.59 -4.80 8.29
N ALA A 159 21.64 -5.27 9.53
CA ALA A 159 21.94 -6.68 9.86
C ALA A 159 21.03 -7.67 9.13
N LEU A 160 19.74 -7.34 8.95
CA LEU A 160 18.77 -8.14 8.21
C LEU A 160 19.21 -8.44 6.76
N PHE A 161 19.97 -7.55 6.13
CA PHE A 161 20.41 -7.67 4.74
C PHE A 161 21.90 -8.02 4.60
N SER A 162 22.56 -8.37 5.70
CA SER A 162 24.01 -8.70 5.70
C SER A 162 24.31 -9.91 4.81
N ILE A 163 23.41 -10.88 4.76
CA ILE A 163 23.55 -12.12 3.97
C ILE A 163 23.13 -11.97 2.49
N ALA A 164 22.53 -10.85 2.12
CA ALA A 164 22.10 -10.61 0.74
C ALA A 164 23.29 -10.40 -0.20
N SER A 165 23.23 -10.98 -1.41
CA SER A 165 24.22 -10.75 -2.47
C SER A 165 24.21 -9.28 -2.92
N HIS A 166 25.25 -8.87 -3.67
CA HIS A 166 25.33 -7.52 -4.21
C HIS A 166 24.11 -7.14 -5.07
N ASP A 167 23.67 -8.04 -5.96
CA ASP A 167 22.51 -7.83 -6.82
C ASP A 167 21.20 -7.78 -6.04
N GLN A 168 21.07 -8.60 -4.98
CA GLN A 168 19.94 -8.56 -4.08
C GLN A 168 19.90 -7.24 -3.29
N LYS A 169 21.05 -6.73 -2.84
CA LYS A 169 21.15 -5.43 -2.16
C LYS A 169 20.73 -4.28 -3.07
N ILE A 170 21.11 -4.30 -4.34
CA ILE A 170 20.66 -3.32 -5.34
C ILE A 170 19.13 -3.38 -5.50
N LYS A 171 18.57 -4.59 -5.65
CA LYS A 171 17.11 -4.77 -5.74
C LYS A 171 16.38 -4.30 -4.48
N LEU A 172 16.93 -4.57 -3.29
CA LEU A 172 16.39 -4.09 -2.03
C LEU A 172 16.45 -2.55 -1.95
N ALA A 173 17.59 -1.93 -2.33
CA ALA A 173 17.75 -0.49 -2.33
C ALA A 173 16.71 0.23 -3.17
N ASN A 174 16.34 -0.37 -4.29
CA ASN A 174 15.32 0.16 -5.20
C ASN A 174 13.89 0.08 -4.64
N ASN A 175 13.66 -0.72 -3.60
CA ASN A 175 12.33 -1.06 -3.12
C ASN A 175 12.11 -0.72 -1.63
N ILE A 176 13.12 -0.15 -0.98
CA ILE A 176 13.01 0.45 0.35
C ILE A 176 12.65 1.92 0.21
N TYR A 177 11.64 2.36 0.91
CA TYR A 177 11.29 3.78 0.99
C TYR A 177 11.39 4.29 2.43
N ARG A 178 11.49 5.61 2.56
CA ARG A 178 11.65 6.30 3.85
C ARG A 178 10.35 6.86 4.33
N GLU A 179 10.16 6.76 5.62
CA GLU A 179 9.05 7.39 6.31
C GLU A 179 9.56 8.24 7.46
N THR A 180 8.86 9.33 7.70
CA THR A 180 9.09 10.18 8.87
C THR A 180 7.82 10.24 9.68
N HIS A 181 7.89 9.84 10.93
CA HIS A 181 6.78 9.90 11.87
C HIS A 181 7.11 10.91 12.97
N LEU A 182 6.13 11.75 13.30
CA LEU A 182 6.22 12.64 14.46
C LEU A 182 5.98 11.83 15.74
N GLU A 183 6.40 12.40 16.88
CA GLU A 183 6.18 11.82 18.19
C GLU A 183 4.72 11.39 18.40
N ASN A 184 4.52 10.24 19.03
CA ASN A 184 3.24 9.60 19.35
C ASN A 184 2.38 9.20 18.11
N LYS A 185 2.88 9.33 16.89
CA LYS A 185 2.16 8.82 15.70
C LYS A 185 2.26 7.30 15.63
N SER A 186 1.13 6.66 15.34
CA SER A 186 1.07 5.22 15.06
C SER A 186 1.77 4.93 13.72
N ILE A 187 2.54 3.84 13.69
CA ILE A 187 3.12 3.23 12.50
C ILE A 187 2.16 2.11 12.03
N PHE A 188 1.71 1.29 12.93
CA PHE A 188 0.63 0.31 12.73
C PHE A 188 -0.04 -0.03 14.06
N ASP A 189 -1.30 -0.45 13.98
CA ASP A 189 -2.11 -0.85 15.12
C ASP A 189 -2.34 -2.37 15.11
N LYS A 190 -2.66 -2.94 16.29
CA LYS A 190 -3.03 -4.34 16.44
C LYS A 190 -4.23 -4.66 15.53
N GLY A 191 -4.12 -5.78 14.80
CA GLY A 191 -5.14 -6.20 13.83
C GLY A 191 -4.92 -5.67 12.41
N ASN A 192 -4.04 -4.70 12.18
CA ASN A 192 -3.72 -4.25 10.82
C ASN A 192 -3.08 -5.38 10.00
N ILE A 193 -3.27 -5.35 8.68
CA ILE A 193 -2.61 -6.26 7.74
C ILE A 193 -1.10 -6.02 7.78
N SER A 194 -0.32 -7.09 7.85
CA SER A 194 1.14 -7.06 7.91
C SER A 194 1.76 -7.23 6.54
N ASN A 195 1.91 -6.13 5.81
CA ASN A 195 2.47 -6.12 4.45
C ASN A 195 3.85 -5.46 4.33
N CYS A 196 4.39 -4.92 5.42
CA CYS A 196 5.67 -4.22 5.45
C CYS A 196 6.53 -4.64 6.64
N ILE A 197 7.85 -4.59 6.42
CA ILE A 197 8.89 -4.70 7.44
C ILE A 197 9.52 -3.32 7.61
N TYR A 198 9.85 -2.98 8.82
CA TYR A 198 10.41 -1.67 9.17
C TYR A 198 11.80 -1.81 9.79
N VAL A 199 12.70 -0.90 9.42
CA VAL A 199 14.01 -0.74 10.07
C VAL A 199 14.11 0.67 10.62
N LEU A 200 14.45 0.79 11.90
CA LEU A 200 14.61 2.08 12.55
C LEU A 200 15.94 2.72 12.11
N LYS A 201 15.85 3.79 11.30
CA LYS A 201 17.01 4.53 10.83
C LYS A 201 17.50 5.54 11.86
N ASP A 202 16.56 6.23 12.54
CA ASP A 202 16.84 7.23 13.54
C ASP A 202 15.60 7.49 14.40
N GLY A 203 15.78 7.93 15.66
CA GLY A 203 14.70 8.10 16.63
C GLY A 203 14.43 6.86 17.47
N GLY A 204 13.18 6.66 17.89
CA GLY A 204 12.77 5.55 18.75
C GLY A 204 11.35 5.08 18.47
N ILE A 205 11.09 3.78 18.65
CA ILE A 205 9.78 3.14 18.49
C ILE A 205 9.38 2.44 19.77
N ASN A 206 8.17 2.69 20.23
CA ASN A 206 7.53 1.93 21.28
C ASN A 206 6.65 0.84 20.68
N LEU A 207 6.99 -0.43 20.92
CA LEU A 207 6.09 -1.55 20.67
C LEU A 207 5.19 -1.73 21.87
N LYS A 208 3.87 -1.81 21.63
CA LYS A 208 2.86 -1.94 22.68
C LYS A 208 2.04 -3.21 22.47
N LYS A 209 1.62 -3.81 23.56
CA LYS A 209 0.64 -4.89 23.56
C LYS A 209 -0.39 -4.58 24.64
N ASP A 210 -1.66 -4.55 24.25
CA ASP A 210 -2.79 -4.23 25.14
C ASP A 210 -2.56 -2.93 25.93
N GLY A 211 -2.10 -1.88 25.23
CA GLY A 211 -1.84 -0.53 25.74
C GLY A 211 -0.54 -0.37 26.55
N LYS A 212 0.19 -1.45 26.85
CA LYS A 212 1.45 -1.41 27.60
C LYS A 212 2.65 -1.48 26.67
N VAL A 213 3.66 -0.61 26.89
CA VAL A 213 4.94 -0.69 26.18
C VAL A 213 5.67 -1.95 26.63
N ILE A 214 5.87 -2.87 25.69
CA ILE A 214 6.58 -4.14 25.93
C ILE A 214 8.05 -4.05 25.53
N ARG A 215 8.38 -3.15 24.59
CA ARG A 215 9.75 -2.92 24.10
C ARG A 215 9.88 -1.54 23.48
N THR A 216 11.00 -0.89 23.70
CA THR A 216 11.42 0.31 22.96
C THR A 216 12.56 -0.10 22.03
N LEU A 217 12.42 0.22 20.73
CA LEU A 217 13.42 -0.06 19.72
C LEU A 217 14.30 1.14 19.50
N THR A 218 15.55 0.85 19.13
CA THR A 218 16.61 1.81 18.85
C THR A 218 17.14 1.68 17.43
N LYS A 219 17.97 2.62 17.00
CA LYS A 219 18.55 2.68 15.67
C LYS A 219 19.16 1.35 15.23
N GLY A 220 18.82 0.93 14.01
CA GLY A 220 19.27 -0.32 13.38
C GLY A 220 18.39 -1.54 13.64
N GLU A 221 17.45 -1.45 14.58
CA GLU A 221 16.54 -2.56 14.88
C GLU A 221 15.43 -2.68 13.82
N CYS A 222 15.07 -3.94 13.53
CA CYS A 222 14.00 -4.31 12.61
C CYS A 222 12.76 -4.75 13.39
N PHE A 223 11.56 -4.39 12.90
CA PHE A 223 10.30 -4.79 13.51
C PHE A 223 9.19 -5.03 12.49
N GLY A 224 8.15 -5.72 12.91
CA GLY A 224 7.02 -6.08 12.05
C GLY A 224 7.33 -7.14 11.00
N ALA A 225 8.46 -7.86 11.12
CA ALA A 225 8.89 -8.88 10.17
C ALA A 225 8.15 -10.20 10.37
N LEU A 226 7.93 -10.62 11.60
CA LEU A 226 7.37 -11.94 11.91
C LEU A 226 5.96 -12.09 11.35
N GLU A 227 5.07 -11.16 11.64
CA GLU A 227 3.69 -11.20 11.17
C GLU A 227 3.62 -11.04 9.66
N ALA A 228 4.50 -10.18 9.10
CA ALA A 228 4.54 -9.92 7.66
C ALA A 228 5.00 -11.17 6.87
N ILE A 229 6.02 -11.88 7.34
CA ILE A 229 6.50 -13.14 6.73
C ILE A 229 5.45 -14.24 6.90
N ALA A 230 4.83 -14.34 8.08
CA ALA A 230 3.78 -15.30 8.39
C ALA A 230 2.43 -14.99 7.70
N ASN A 231 2.32 -13.89 6.97
CA ASN A 231 1.09 -13.44 6.33
C ASN A 231 -0.10 -13.33 7.31
N SER A 232 0.19 -12.87 8.54
CA SER A 232 -0.77 -12.71 9.62
C SER A 232 -0.96 -11.24 9.97
N ASN A 233 -2.04 -10.91 10.67
CA ASN A 233 -2.29 -9.55 11.14
C ASN A 233 -1.33 -9.17 12.27
N ARG A 234 -1.12 -7.85 12.46
CA ARG A 234 -0.31 -7.30 13.55
C ARG A 234 -0.84 -7.76 14.92
N ILE A 235 0.02 -8.34 15.73
CA ILE A 235 -0.31 -8.76 17.10
C ILE A 235 0.05 -7.70 18.15
N THR A 236 0.82 -6.69 17.75
CA THR A 236 1.25 -5.55 18.56
C THR A 236 0.88 -4.23 17.88
N GLU A 237 1.03 -3.13 18.59
CA GLU A 237 0.98 -1.76 18.09
C GLU A 237 2.40 -1.20 18.05
N ALA A 238 2.70 -0.34 17.08
CA ALA A 238 3.96 0.39 16.99
C ALA A 238 3.70 1.88 16.90
N SER A 239 4.33 2.68 17.73
CA SER A 239 4.23 4.15 17.71
C SER A 239 5.59 4.80 17.85
N ALA A 240 5.77 5.96 17.20
CA ALA A 240 6.98 6.75 17.33
C ALA A 240 7.10 7.33 18.74
N LYS A 241 8.26 7.11 19.39
CA LYS A 241 8.56 7.68 20.72
C LYS A 241 8.95 9.16 20.64
N GLU A 242 9.51 9.53 19.51
CA GLU A 242 10.02 10.86 19.17
C GLU A 242 9.94 11.02 17.64
N LYS A 243 10.41 12.14 17.08
CA LYS A 243 10.53 12.25 15.61
C LYS A 243 11.41 11.12 15.08
N THR A 244 10.84 10.23 14.31
CA THR A 244 11.45 8.95 13.93
C THR A 244 11.51 8.81 12.41
N HIS A 245 12.63 8.30 11.92
CA HIS A 245 12.87 7.98 10.52
C HIS A 245 12.96 6.46 10.35
N LEU A 246 12.10 5.92 9.48
CA LEU A 246 12.04 4.50 9.16
C LEU A 246 12.48 4.22 7.73
N LEU A 247 13.07 3.05 7.53
CA LEU A 247 13.17 2.39 6.23
C LEU A 247 12.08 1.32 6.20
N THR A 248 11.20 1.39 5.21
CA THR A 248 10.06 0.51 5.07
C THR A 248 10.24 -0.35 3.82
N LEU A 249 10.16 -1.65 4.01
CA LEU A 249 10.28 -2.65 2.96
C LEU A 249 9.01 -3.49 2.89
N PRO A 250 8.31 -3.51 1.76
CA PRO A 250 7.19 -4.41 1.57
C PRO A 250 7.65 -5.87 1.52
N VAL A 251 6.91 -6.70 2.20
CA VAL A 251 7.25 -8.13 2.40
C VAL A 251 7.39 -8.92 1.10
N TYR A 252 6.58 -8.59 0.11
CA TYR A 252 6.60 -9.32 -1.17
C TYR A 252 7.94 -9.19 -1.92
N TRP A 253 8.66 -8.08 -1.73
CA TRP A 253 10.01 -7.95 -2.29
C TRP A 253 10.98 -8.97 -1.67
N LEU A 254 10.83 -9.27 -0.39
CA LEU A 254 11.58 -10.37 0.23
C LEU A 254 11.20 -11.71 -0.37
N LYS A 255 9.91 -11.98 -0.53
CA LYS A 255 9.42 -13.22 -1.17
C LYS A 255 9.94 -13.33 -2.61
N SER A 256 9.94 -12.25 -3.39
CA SER A 256 10.48 -12.27 -4.75
C SER A 256 11.99 -12.48 -4.85
N LEU A 257 12.75 -12.13 -3.79
CA LEU A 257 14.21 -12.28 -3.74
C LEU A 257 14.67 -13.64 -3.21
N TYR A 258 13.91 -14.22 -2.30
CA TYR A 258 14.30 -15.45 -1.58
C TYR A 258 13.40 -16.65 -1.90
N GLY A 259 12.34 -16.48 -2.71
CA GLY A 259 11.32 -17.50 -2.98
C GLY A 259 10.31 -17.63 -1.84
N ASP A 260 9.28 -18.43 -2.08
CA ASP A 260 8.20 -18.70 -1.10
C ASP A 260 8.59 -19.77 -0.04
N ASN A 261 9.89 -20.05 0.15
CA ASN A 261 10.41 -21.01 1.12
C ASN A 261 10.69 -20.38 2.48
#